data_a98fa1d8974710a395ad7dc0cf2eed33
#
_entry.id   a98fa1d8974710a395ad7dc0cf2eed33
#
_cell.length_a   1.000
_cell.length_b   1.000
_cell.length_c   1.000
_cell.angle_alpha   90.00
_cell.angle_beta   90.00
_cell.angle_gamma   90.00
#
_symmetry.space_group_name_H-M   'P 1'
#
loop_
_entity.id
_entity.type
_entity.pdbx_description
1 polymer ?
#
loop_
_entity_poly.entity_id
_entity_poly.type
_entity_poly.pdbx_seq_one_letter_code
_entity_poly.pdbx_strand_id
1 'polypeptide(L)'
;MKNIAEILDGVKTMGISLFVSVYGIVQHFTGVVPTEAWVDNDAFPELKTRVISTLVNPNILGGYLVLVISLITGLLSTSKEKMWQLVLGSGILIAGLCLLYTYSRGNWVALAVGLLLFCVCFCRRALLPLIGIGILGMWFARGAVWHRIISIFGTEDTSVALRFAYLESTLFIIKEHPWGVGWYGYQFIYPEYDFYLNNPDVIMYHCHNLLLNITAELGWHGLAVFLLLWFCIIWKAAELARFGKSRWLQGFGRGYLMASAGILVGGLTDHVYFNMQMGLLFWLFAILIMVCSEFNRKLTKA
;
A
#
# COMPACT_ATOMS: atom_id res chain seq x y z
N MET A 1 12.50 -32.31 -0.95
CA MET A 1 12.73 -31.46 -2.16
C MET A 1 11.66 -30.40 -2.39
N LYS A 2 10.35 -30.60 -2.05
CA LYS A 2 9.32 -29.55 -2.17
C LYS A 2 9.60 -28.30 -1.30
N ASN A 3 10.15 -28.44 -0.11
CA ASN A 3 10.46 -27.31 0.79
C ASN A 3 11.54 -26.35 0.28
N ILE A 4 12.49 -26.81 -0.53
CA ILE A 4 13.61 -25.98 -0.99
C ILE A 4 13.17 -25.02 -2.10
N ALA A 5 12.28 -25.46 -3.00
CA ALA A 5 11.75 -24.59 -4.05
C ALA A 5 10.87 -23.47 -3.48
N GLU A 6 10.00 -23.79 -2.51
CA GLU A 6 9.17 -22.79 -1.80
C GLU A 6 10.03 -21.77 -1.02
N ILE A 7 11.12 -22.23 -0.41
CA ILE A 7 12.09 -21.37 0.28
C ILE A 7 12.82 -20.46 -0.73
N LEU A 8 13.29 -21.00 -1.86
CA LEU A 8 14.00 -20.24 -2.88
C LEU A 8 13.13 -19.16 -3.51
N ASP A 9 11.86 -19.42 -3.76
CA ASP A 9 10.94 -18.43 -4.33
C ASP A 9 10.59 -17.34 -3.32
N GLY A 10 10.44 -17.69 -2.05
CA GLY A 10 10.32 -16.70 -0.96
C GLY A 10 11.57 -15.83 -0.84
N VAL A 11 12.75 -16.40 -0.92
CA VAL A 11 14.07 -15.69 -0.88
C VAL A 11 14.22 -14.74 -2.07
N LYS A 12 13.84 -15.16 -3.29
CA LYS A 12 13.93 -14.30 -4.47
C LYS A 12 13.02 -13.07 -4.35
N THR A 13 11.78 -13.25 -3.93
CA THR A 13 10.83 -12.16 -3.72
C THR A 13 11.33 -11.19 -2.65
N MET A 14 11.87 -11.71 -1.55
CA MET A 14 12.49 -10.89 -0.51
C MET A 14 13.75 -10.17 -1.01
N GLY A 15 14.58 -10.81 -1.85
CA GLY A 15 15.76 -10.21 -2.44
C GLY A 15 15.45 -8.97 -3.27
N ILE A 16 14.41 -9.05 -4.11
CA ILE A 16 13.94 -7.91 -4.92
C ILE A 16 13.42 -6.79 -4.01
N SER A 17 12.61 -7.13 -3.01
CA SER A 17 12.05 -6.14 -2.08
C SER A 17 13.13 -5.47 -1.23
N LEU A 18 14.15 -6.22 -0.84
CA LEU A 18 15.31 -5.69 -0.13
C LEU A 18 16.10 -4.72 -1.02
N PHE A 19 16.35 -5.08 -2.28
CA PHE A 19 17.03 -4.22 -3.25
C PHE A 19 16.27 -2.90 -3.43
N VAL A 20 14.96 -2.94 -3.68
CA VAL A 20 14.11 -1.75 -3.83
C VAL A 20 14.19 -0.87 -2.57
N SER A 21 14.12 -1.48 -1.39
CA SER A 21 14.18 -0.74 -0.11
C SER A 21 15.54 -0.10 0.14
N VAL A 22 16.62 -0.84 -0.06
CA VAL A 22 17.99 -0.35 0.12
C VAL A 22 18.30 0.76 -0.89
N TYR A 23 17.90 0.59 -2.15
CA TYR A 23 18.09 1.62 -3.16
C TYR A 23 17.37 2.92 -2.80
N GLY A 24 16.12 2.85 -2.30
CA GLY A 24 15.40 4.01 -1.79
C GLY A 24 16.12 4.68 -0.60
N ILE A 25 16.69 3.90 0.32
CA ILE A 25 17.50 4.45 1.43
C ILE A 25 18.76 5.14 0.91
N VAL A 26 19.47 4.54 -0.04
CA VAL A 26 20.65 5.14 -0.67
C VAL A 26 20.29 6.47 -1.34
N GLN A 27 19.16 6.54 -2.06
CA GLN A 27 18.66 7.79 -2.64
C GLN A 27 18.51 8.91 -1.58
N HIS A 28 17.98 8.56 -0.39
CA HIS A 28 17.82 9.56 0.68
C HIS A 28 19.14 10.20 1.09
N PHE A 29 20.21 9.41 1.22
CA PHE A 29 21.51 9.89 1.66
C PHE A 29 22.34 10.53 0.55
N THR A 30 22.17 10.10 -0.70
CA THR A 30 22.92 10.63 -1.85
C THR A 30 22.27 11.88 -2.46
N GLY A 31 20.99 12.13 -2.17
CA GLY A 31 20.22 13.23 -2.76
C GLY A 31 19.95 13.06 -4.27
N VAL A 32 20.29 11.91 -4.86
CA VAL A 32 20.09 11.65 -6.29
C VAL A 32 18.65 11.23 -6.54
N VAL A 33 17.74 12.18 -6.50
CA VAL A 33 16.33 11.96 -6.86
C VAL A 33 15.84 13.16 -7.66
N PRO A 34 15.16 12.98 -8.79
CA PRO A 34 14.48 14.06 -9.51
C PRO A 34 13.22 14.45 -8.71
N THR A 35 13.33 15.44 -7.82
CA THR A 35 12.38 15.57 -6.69
C THR A 35 11.54 16.82 -6.69
N GLU A 36 11.81 17.80 -7.53
CA GLU A 36 11.05 19.06 -7.53
C GLU A 36 9.55 18.86 -7.72
N ALA A 37 9.15 17.84 -8.48
CA ALA A 37 7.73 17.52 -8.73
C ALA A 37 6.96 16.93 -7.54
N TRP A 38 7.65 16.45 -6.47
CA TRP A 38 7.01 15.72 -5.37
C TRP A 38 7.13 16.41 -4.01
N VAL A 39 7.74 17.57 -3.95
CA VAL A 39 7.95 18.35 -2.72
C VAL A 39 7.27 19.70 -2.85
N ASP A 40 6.39 20.00 -1.91
CA ASP A 40 5.86 21.33 -1.70
C ASP A 40 6.86 22.08 -0.80
N ASN A 41 7.72 22.89 -1.41
CA ASN A 41 8.77 23.61 -0.70
C ASN A 41 8.22 24.74 0.18
N ASP A 42 7.04 25.27 -0.14
CA ASP A 42 6.41 26.35 0.61
C ASP A 42 5.80 25.79 1.91
N ALA A 43 5.11 24.66 1.81
CA ALA A 43 4.51 24.00 2.97
C ALA A 43 5.55 23.22 3.82
N PHE A 44 6.64 22.72 3.21
CA PHE A 44 7.63 21.87 3.88
C PHE A 44 9.06 22.22 3.49
N PRO A 45 9.59 23.38 3.90
CA PRO A 45 10.93 23.86 3.51
C PRO A 45 12.07 22.94 3.99
N GLU A 46 11.85 22.14 5.03
CA GLU A 46 12.82 21.17 5.54
C GLU A 46 12.86 19.87 4.72
N LEU A 47 11.86 19.62 3.88
CA LEU A 47 11.74 18.41 3.09
C LEU A 47 12.45 18.59 1.76
N LYS A 48 13.73 18.25 1.70
CA LYS A 48 14.53 18.40 0.47
C LYS A 48 14.22 17.36 -0.59
N THR A 49 13.93 16.11 -0.19
CA THR A 49 13.75 14.99 -1.13
C THR A 49 12.77 13.96 -0.59
N ARG A 50 12.03 13.32 -1.50
CA ARG A 50 11.22 12.12 -1.21
C ARG A 50 11.74 10.97 -2.06
N VAL A 51 12.03 9.83 -1.44
CA VAL A 51 12.57 8.68 -2.17
C VAL A 51 11.49 8.00 -3.02
N ILE A 52 11.90 7.58 -4.21
CA ILE A 52 11.05 6.92 -5.20
C ILE A 52 11.56 5.51 -5.55
N SER A 53 12.80 5.19 -5.21
CA SER A 53 13.49 3.97 -5.59
C SER A 53 13.38 3.70 -7.11
N THR A 54 12.86 2.54 -7.51
CA THR A 54 12.65 2.15 -8.90
C THR A 54 11.22 2.43 -9.40
N LEU A 55 10.37 3.06 -8.59
CA LEU A 55 8.92 3.19 -8.86
C LEU A 55 8.47 4.60 -9.26
N VAL A 56 9.39 5.52 -9.50
CA VAL A 56 9.18 6.88 -10.06
C VAL A 56 8.30 7.81 -9.21
N ASN A 57 7.52 7.30 -8.26
CA ASN A 57 6.61 8.10 -7.42
C ASN A 57 6.69 7.63 -5.97
N PRO A 58 6.86 8.54 -4.98
CA PRO A 58 7.00 8.18 -3.58
C PRO A 58 5.73 7.54 -2.98
N ASN A 59 4.53 7.85 -3.48
CA ASN A 59 3.31 7.23 -3.01
C ASN A 59 3.17 5.80 -3.55
N ILE A 60 3.58 5.57 -4.81
CA ILE A 60 3.62 4.23 -5.41
C ILE A 60 4.63 3.36 -4.65
N LEU A 61 5.83 3.87 -4.38
CA LEU A 61 6.81 3.18 -3.55
C LEU A 61 6.26 2.88 -2.15
N GLY A 62 5.58 3.85 -1.53
CA GLY A 62 4.94 3.66 -0.23
C GLY A 62 3.90 2.53 -0.25
N GLY A 63 3.02 2.49 -1.25
CA GLY A 63 2.03 1.41 -1.42
C GLY A 63 2.68 0.04 -1.62
N TYR A 64 3.76 -0.03 -2.42
CA TYR A 64 4.57 -1.24 -2.58
C TYR A 64 5.16 -1.71 -1.25
N LEU A 65 5.75 -0.80 -0.47
CA LEU A 65 6.36 -1.14 0.82
C LEU A 65 5.32 -1.58 1.85
N VAL A 66 4.13 -0.99 1.88
CA VAL A 66 3.00 -1.44 2.72
C VAL A 66 2.63 -2.89 2.37
N LEU A 67 2.52 -3.23 1.09
CA LEU A 67 2.25 -4.60 0.63
C LEU A 67 3.34 -5.56 1.09
N VAL A 68 4.61 -5.23 0.84
CA VAL A 68 5.77 -6.05 1.20
C VAL A 68 5.87 -6.27 2.71
N ILE A 69 5.81 -5.20 3.51
CA ILE A 69 5.87 -5.28 4.97
C ILE A 69 4.73 -6.15 5.50
N SER A 70 3.53 -6.01 4.94
CA SER A 70 2.37 -6.81 5.34
C SER A 70 2.60 -8.31 5.11
N LEU A 71 3.08 -8.68 3.93
CA LEU A 71 3.36 -10.09 3.59
C LEU A 71 4.47 -10.67 4.48
N ILE A 72 5.56 -9.93 4.69
CA ILE A 72 6.66 -10.36 5.55
C ILE A 72 6.19 -10.50 7.01
N THR A 73 5.37 -9.58 7.51
CA THR A 73 4.79 -9.63 8.87
C THR A 73 3.93 -10.87 9.05
N GLY A 74 3.10 -11.20 8.06
CA GLY A 74 2.32 -12.44 8.08
C GLY A 74 3.19 -13.68 8.18
N LEU A 75 4.25 -13.80 7.36
CA LEU A 75 5.19 -14.91 7.37
C LEU A 75 5.98 -14.97 8.69
N LEU A 76 6.43 -13.83 9.20
CA LEU A 76 7.13 -13.72 10.49
C LEU A 76 6.26 -14.26 11.64
N SER A 77 4.96 -13.94 11.64
CA SER A 77 4.02 -14.35 12.71
C SER A 77 3.88 -15.87 12.85
N THR A 78 4.20 -16.62 11.82
CA THR A 78 4.07 -18.08 11.78
C THR A 78 5.41 -18.82 11.76
N SER A 79 6.52 -18.11 11.55
CA SER A 79 7.88 -18.68 11.54
C SER A 79 8.29 -19.13 12.93
N LYS A 80 8.93 -20.32 13.03
CA LYS A 80 9.55 -20.83 14.29
C LYS A 80 11.06 -20.82 14.26
N GLU A 81 11.66 -20.72 13.09
CA GLU A 81 13.10 -20.75 12.94
C GLU A 81 13.69 -19.38 13.23
N LYS A 82 14.57 -19.30 14.20
CA LYS A 82 15.19 -18.04 14.66
C LYS A 82 15.90 -17.28 13.52
N MET A 83 16.58 -18.01 12.64
CA MET A 83 17.27 -17.40 11.50
C MET A 83 16.26 -16.71 10.56
N TRP A 84 15.14 -17.37 10.24
CA TRP A 84 14.08 -16.78 9.42
C TRP A 84 13.40 -15.60 10.13
N GLN A 85 13.18 -15.68 11.42
CA GLN A 85 12.65 -14.55 12.19
C GLN A 85 13.57 -13.34 12.12
N LEU A 86 14.89 -13.55 12.19
CA LEU A 86 15.88 -12.48 12.06
C LEU A 86 15.85 -11.88 10.64
N VAL A 87 15.87 -12.72 9.59
CA VAL A 87 15.84 -12.28 8.19
C VAL A 87 14.55 -11.53 7.87
N LEU A 88 13.40 -12.05 8.28
CA LEU A 88 12.10 -11.41 8.05
C LEU A 88 11.99 -10.11 8.84
N GLY A 89 12.44 -10.11 10.10
CA GLY A 89 12.44 -8.92 10.95
C GLY A 89 13.34 -7.80 10.42
N SER A 90 14.55 -8.14 9.96
CA SER A 90 15.45 -7.16 9.33
C SER A 90 14.86 -6.60 8.03
N GLY A 91 14.19 -7.45 7.23
CA GLY A 91 13.47 -7.01 6.02
C GLY A 91 12.37 -5.99 6.34
N ILE A 92 11.58 -6.21 7.41
CA ILE A 92 10.56 -5.25 7.87
C ILE A 92 11.21 -3.92 8.28
N LEU A 93 12.33 -3.97 9.01
CA LEU A 93 13.01 -2.75 9.46
C LEU A 93 13.55 -1.93 8.29
N ILE A 94 14.20 -2.58 7.32
CA ILE A 94 14.75 -1.91 6.14
C ILE A 94 13.63 -1.33 5.27
N ALA A 95 12.56 -2.10 5.00
CA ALA A 95 11.42 -1.61 4.25
C ALA A 95 10.67 -0.50 4.99
N GLY A 96 10.55 -0.59 6.32
CA GLY A 96 9.95 0.45 7.16
C GLY A 96 10.75 1.74 7.15
N LEU A 97 12.08 1.67 7.20
CA LEU A 97 12.94 2.85 7.08
C LEU A 97 12.82 3.50 5.70
N CYS A 98 12.78 2.69 4.63
CA CYS A 98 12.53 3.20 3.28
C CYS A 98 11.16 3.88 3.19
N LEU A 99 10.12 3.29 3.78
CA LEU A 99 8.77 3.86 3.82
C LEU A 99 8.74 5.21 4.55
N LEU A 100 9.48 5.38 5.63
CA LEU A 100 9.62 6.68 6.30
C LEU A 100 10.18 7.74 5.34
N TYR A 101 11.21 7.42 4.57
CA TYR A 101 11.83 8.36 3.64
C TYR A 101 11.00 8.62 2.36
N THR A 102 9.91 7.89 2.13
CA THR A 102 8.91 8.29 1.11
C THR A 102 8.14 9.54 1.51
N TYR A 103 8.05 9.86 2.80
CA TYR A 103 7.22 10.92 3.37
C TYR A 103 5.75 10.84 2.92
N SER A 104 5.27 9.64 2.62
CA SER A 104 3.89 9.38 2.20
C SER A 104 2.98 9.12 3.40
N ARG A 105 2.29 10.17 3.86
CA ARG A 105 1.39 10.13 5.04
C ARG A 105 0.31 9.07 4.91
N GLY A 106 -0.33 8.99 3.73
CA GLY A 106 -1.38 8.00 3.46
C GLY A 106 -0.87 6.56 3.65
N ASN A 107 0.36 6.26 3.19
CA ASN A 107 0.96 4.94 3.35
C ASN A 107 1.44 4.67 4.78
N TRP A 108 1.86 5.69 5.55
CA TRP A 108 2.16 5.52 6.97
C TRP A 108 0.90 5.14 7.76
N VAL A 109 -0.22 5.84 7.52
CA VAL A 109 -1.52 5.53 8.13
C VAL A 109 -2.00 4.14 7.68
N ALA A 110 -1.87 3.82 6.40
CA ALA A 110 -2.23 2.51 5.85
C ALA A 110 -1.47 1.36 6.54
N LEU A 111 -0.15 1.50 6.74
CA LEU A 111 0.65 0.52 7.47
C LEU A 111 0.24 0.44 8.94
N ALA A 112 0.04 1.58 9.61
CA ALA A 112 -0.35 1.62 11.02
C ALA A 112 -1.70 0.92 11.26
N VAL A 113 -2.71 1.21 10.44
CA VAL A 113 -4.03 0.54 10.52
C VAL A 113 -3.92 -0.94 10.19
N GLY A 114 -3.16 -1.30 9.14
CA GLY A 114 -2.91 -2.70 8.80
C GLY A 114 -2.26 -3.48 9.95
N LEU A 115 -1.23 -2.93 10.58
CA LEU A 115 -0.56 -3.52 11.75
C LEU A 115 -1.49 -3.62 12.96
N LEU A 116 -2.28 -2.58 13.23
CA LEU A 116 -3.26 -2.59 14.32
C LEU A 116 -4.27 -3.73 14.14
N LEU A 117 -4.89 -3.83 12.97
CA LEU A 117 -5.84 -4.90 12.66
C LEU A 117 -5.18 -6.26 12.71
N PHE A 118 -3.95 -6.39 12.20
CA PHE A 118 -3.17 -7.62 12.28
C PHE A 118 -2.95 -8.06 13.73
N CYS A 119 -2.54 -7.13 14.60
CA CYS A 119 -2.34 -7.42 16.03
C CYS A 119 -3.64 -7.83 16.71
N VAL A 120 -4.73 -7.13 16.44
CA VAL A 120 -6.06 -7.48 17.02
C VAL A 120 -6.51 -8.88 16.59
N CYS A 121 -6.30 -9.25 15.32
CA CYS A 121 -6.79 -10.51 14.79
C CYS A 121 -5.87 -11.71 15.12
N PHE A 122 -4.53 -11.52 15.10
CA PHE A 122 -3.58 -12.62 15.10
C PHE A 122 -2.56 -12.59 16.23
N CYS A 123 -2.26 -11.42 16.82
CA CYS A 123 -1.18 -11.27 17.81
C CYS A 123 -1.48 -10.19 18.84
N ARG A 124 -2.56 -10.36 19.61
CA ARG A 124 -3.00 -9.34 20.60
C ARG A 124 -1.93 -8.92 21.60
N ARG A 125 -0.98 -9.82 21.91
CA ARG A 125 0.13 -9.52 22.82
C ARG A 125 1.10 -8.47 22.24
N ALA A 126 1.17 -8.33 20.92
CA ALA A 126 2.00 -7.34 20.25
C ALA A 126 1.37 -5.94 20.20
N LEU A 127 0.09 -5.81 20.59
CA LEU A 127 -0.64 -4.54 20.47
C LEU A 127 -0.03 -3.43 21.33
N LEU A 128 0.20 -3.71 22.62
CA LEU A 128 0.81 -2.74 23.54
C LEU A 128 2.24 -2.36 23.13
N PRO A 129 3.15 -3.31 22.83
CA PRO A 129 4.45 -2.98 22.26
C PRO A 129 4.38 -2.15 20.97
N LEU A 130 3.46 -2.46 20.06
CA LEU A 130 3.28 -1.70 18.82
C LEU A 130 2.88 -0.24 19.10
N ILE A 131 1.90 -0.03 19.98
CA ILE A 131 1.48 1.32 20.40
C ILE A 131 2.64 2.04 21.08
N GLY A 132 3.37 1.37 21.98
CA GLY A 132 4.55 1.94 22.64
C GLY A 132 5.64 2.37 21.66
N ILE A 133 5.94 1.54 20.65
CA ILE A 133 6.90 1.88 19.58
C ILE A 133 6.40 3.07 18.78
N GLY A 134 5.09 3.13 18.46
CA GLY A 134 4.49 4.28 17.77
C GLY A 134 4.63 5.59 18.55
N ILE A 135 4.33 5.57 19.86
CA ILE A 135 4.47 6.73 20.74
C ILE A 135 5.94 7.16 20.85
N LEU A 136 6.86 6.20 21.05
CA LEU A 136 8.29 6.49 21.09
C LEU A 136 8.79 7.05 19.75
N GLY A 137 8.34 6.48 18.63
CA GLY A 137 8.67 6.97 17.30
C GLY A 137 8.22 8.42 17.10
N MET A 138 7.01 8.76 17.54
CA MET A 138 6.53 10.15 17.53
C MET A 138 7.35 11.07 18.44
N TRP A 139 7.71 10.58 19.63
CA TRP A 139 8.53 11.36 20.57
C TRP A 139 9.93 11.68 20.03
N PHE A 140 10.55 10.75 19.31
CA PHE A 140 11.87 10.93 18.71
C PHE A 140 11.83 11.55 17.30
N ALA A 141 10.66 11.68 16.69
CA ALA A 141 10.52 12.32 15.39
C ALA A 141 11.01 13.78 15.46
N ARG A 142 11.83 14.20 14.50
CA ARG A 142 12.38 15.54 14.39
C ARG A 142 12.30 16.03 12.94
N GLY A 143 12.40 17.35 12.75
CA GLY A 143 12.46 17.98 11.43
C GLY A 143 11.30 17.57 10.52
N ALA A 144 11.61 17.28 9.26
CA ALA A 144 10.63 16.97 8.23
C ALA A 144 9.67 15.82 8.60
N VAL A 145 10.11 14.78 9.34
CA VAL A 145 9.25 13.68 9.78
C VAL A 145 8.19 14.19 10.75
N TRP A 146 8.57 15.00 11.72
CA TRP A 146 7.64 15.57 12.70
C TRP A 146 6.61 16.48 12.04
N HIS A 147 7.04 17.40 11.18
CA HIS A 147 6.13 18.28 10.43
C HIS A 147 5.15 17.48 9.57
N ARG A 148 5.62 16.41 8.93
CA ARG A 148 4.75 15.50 8.14
C ARG A 148 3.75 14.73 8.99
N ILE A 149 4.10 14.31 10.22
CA ILE A 149 3.15 13.65 11.15
C ILE A 149 2.06 14.63 11.57
N ILE A 150 2.43 15.84 11.98
CA ILE A 150 1.45 16.86 12.40
C ILE A 150 0.51 17.23 11.25
N SER A 151 1.03 17.36 10.02
CA SER A 151 0.22 17.71 8.86
C SER A 151 -0.81 16.64 8.46
N ILE A 152 -0.79 15.42 9.05
CA ILE A 152 -1.89 14.45 8.90
C ILE A 152 -3.20 15.03 9.46
N PHE A 153 -3.12 15.85 10.49
CA PHE A 153 -4.28 16.45 11.19
C PHE A 153 -4.56 17.89 10.74
N GLY A 154 -3.72 18.47 9.87
CA GLY A 154 -3.87 19.83 9.36
C GLY A 154 -4.60 19.87 8.03
N THR A 155 -5.33 20.97 7.79
CA THR A 155 -6.04 21.23 6.52
C THR A 155 -5.34 22.22 5.62
N GLU A 156 -4.22 22.80 6.06
CA GLU A 156 -3.48 23.87 5.34
C GLU A 156 -2.57 23.34 4.22
N ASP A 157 -2.47 22.01 4.06
CA ASP A 157 -1.61 21.39 3.05
C ASP A 157 -2.30 21.41 1.68
N THR A 158 -1.65 22.03 0.70
CA THR A 158 -2.11 22.14 -0.68
C THR A 158 -2.51 20.77 -1.26
N SER A 159 -1.78 19.69 -0.93
CA SER A 159 -2.07 18.36 -1.42
C SER A 159 -3.37 17.77 -0.84
N VAL A 160 -3.79 18.21 0.34
CA VAL A 160 -5.08 17.82 0.95
C VAL A 160 -6.22 18.59 0.28
N ALA A 161 -6.06 19.91 0.11
CA ALA A 161 -7.05 20.75 -0.58
C ALA A 161 -7.31 20.26 -2.02
N LEU A 162 -6.24 19.94 -2.76
CA LEU A 162 -6.34 19.39 -4.12
C LEU A 162 -7.11 18.05 -4.14
N ARG A 163 -6.90 17.16 -3.17
CA ARG A 163 -7.66 15.91 -3.10
C ARG A 163 -9.15 16.12 -2.87
N PHE A 164 -9.53 17.11 -2.07
CA PHE A 164 -10.94 17.47 -1.92
C PHE A 164 -11.53 18.02 -3.22
N ALA A 165 -10.80 18.85 -3.95
CA ALA A 165 -11.20 19.34 -5.26
C ALA A 165 -11.39 18.17 -6.26
N TYR A 166 -10.44 17.25 -6.33
CA TYR A 166 -10.56 16.05 -7.18
C TYR A 166 -11.73 15.16 -6.79
N LEU A 167 -11.98 15.01 -5.49
CA LEU A 167 -13.13 14.25 -4.98
C LEU A 167 -14.45 14.87 -5.44
N GLU A 168 -14.59 16.18 -5.32
CA GLU A 168 -15.81 16.91 -5.74
C GLU A 168 -16.05 16.75 -7.24
N SER A 169 -15.04 17.05 -8.06
CA SER A 169 -15.11 16.86 -9.52
C SER A 169 -15.47 15.41 -9.89
N THR A 170 -14.88 14.44 -9.19
CA THR A 170 -15.16 13.02 -9.45
C THR A 170 -16.61 12.64 -9.11
N LEU A 171 -17.16 13.19 -8.05
CA LEU A 171 -18.57 12.95 -7.71
C LEU A 171 -19.52 13.50 -8.76
N PHE A 172 -19.21 14.64 -9.39
CA PHE A 172 -19.96 15.15 -10.55
C PHE A 172 -19.82 14.21 -11.75
N ILE A 173 -18.62 13.75 -12.09
CA ILE A 173 -18.39 12.77 -13.17
C ILE A 173 -19.22 11.51 -12.93
N ILE A 174 -19.20 10.93 -11.72
CA ILE A 174 -19.98 9.73 -11.40
C ILE A 174 -21.48 9.96 -11.52
N LYS A 175 -21.96 11.15 -11.13
CA LYS A 175 -23.38 11.52 -11.22
C LYS A 175 -23.85 11.59 -12.68
N GLU A 176 -23.05 12.18 -13.56
CA GLU A 176 -23.39 12.33 -14.98
C GLU A 176 -23.09 11.08 -15.79
N HIS A 177 -22.09 10.28 -15.37
CA HIS A 177 -21.68 9.04 -16.02
C HIS A 177 -21.82 7.82 -15.08
N PRO A 178 -23.04 7.43 -14.66
CA PRO A 178 -23.23 6.35 -13.67
C PRO A 178 -22.77 4.97 -14.17
N TRP A 179 -22.65 4.81 -15.50
CA TRP A 179 -22.12 3.59 -16.15
C TRP A 179 -20.61 3.63 -16.36
N GLY A 180 -19.95 4.73 -15.97
CA GLY A 180 -18.52 4.95 -16.11
C GLY A 180 -18.14 5.56 -17.45
N VAL A 181 -16.95 6.17 -17.47
CA VAL A 181 -16.38 6.85 -18.66
C VAL A 181 -15.44 5.95 -19.47
N GLY A 182 -15.29 4.70 -19.07
CA GLY A 182 -14.38 3.72 -19.68
C GLY A 182 -13.07 3.59 -18.91
N TRP A 183 -12.44 2.40 -19.03
CA TRP A 183 -11.16 2.11 -18.40
C TRP A 183 -10.10 3.12 -18.84
N TYR A 184 -9.38 3.72 -17.88
CA TYR A 184 -8.40 4.77 -18.11
C TYR A 184 -8.97 6.04 -18.74
N GLY A 185 -10.30 6.20 -18.75
CA GLY A 185 -11.02 7.32 -19.33
C GLY A 185 -11.03 8.58 -18.48
N TYR A 186 -10.71 8.46 -17.17
CA TYR A 186 -10.75 9.57 -16.23
C TYR A 186 -9.98 10.80 -16.72
N GLN A 187 -8.76 10.62 -17.22
CA GLN A 187 -7.90 11.70 -17.71
C GLN A 187 -8.47 12.49 -18.89
N PHE A 188 -9.36 11.90 -19.67
CA PHE A 188 -9.96 12.55 -20.84
C PHE A 188 -11.22 13.34 -20.49
N ILE A 189 -11.97 12.89 -19.48
CA ILE A 189 -13.19 13.55 -19.05
C ILE A 189 -12.94 14.60 -17.95
N TYR A 190 -11.92 14.42 -17.11
CA TYR A 190 -11.63 15.30 -15.98
C TYR A 190 -11.49 16.78 -16.37
N PRO A 191 -10.87 17.18 -17.49
CA PRO A 191 -10.76 18.59 -17.86
C PRO A 191 -12.10 19.33 -17.99
N GLU A 192 -13.20 18.62 -18.31
CA GLU A 192 -14.54 19.20 -18.38
C GLU A 192 -15.14 19.48 -16.99
N TYR A 193 -14.57 18.86 -15.95
CA TYR A 193 -15.00 18.93 -14.54
C TYR A 193 -13.93 19.56 -13.63
N ASP A 194 -12.89 20.15 -14.20
CA ASP A 194 -11.85 20.85 -13.42
C ASP A 194 -12.34 22.24 -13.02
N PHE A 195 -13.06 22.30 -11.89
CA PHE A 195 -13.62 23.54 -11.37
C PHE A 195 -12.60 24.42 -10.63
N TYR A 196 -11.39 23.90 -10.33
CA TYR A 196 -10.47 24.50 -9.39
C TYR A 196 -9.11 24.88 -10.00
N LEU A 197 -8.50 23.98 -10.75
CA LEU A 197 -7.15 24.20 -11.26
C LEU A 197 -7.15 24.96 -12.58
N ASN A 198 -8.09 24.65 -13.47
CA ASN A 198 -8.20 25.22 -14.83
C ASN A 198 -6.84 25.27 -15.56
N ASN A 199 -5.98 24.27 -15.31
CA ASN A 199 -4.66 24.20 -15.89
C ASN A 199 -4.60 23.08 -16.95
N PRO A 200 -4.66 23.41 -18.26
CA PRO A 200 -4.68 22.43 -19.34
C PRO A 200 -3.37 21.63 -19.46
N ASP A 201 -2.29 22.10 -18.86
CA ASP A 201 -0.98 21.43 -18.90
C ASP A 201 -0.87 20.28 -17.87
N VAL A 202 -1.82 20.19 -16.92
CA VAL A 202 -1.83 19.15 -15.88
C VAL A 202 -2.77 18.02 -16.29
N ILE A 203 -2.18 16.88 -16.67
CA ILE A 203 -2.95 15.67 -16.97
C ILE A 203 -3.27 14.95 -15.66
N MET A 204 -4.56 14.86 -15.33
CA MET A 204 -5.03 14.15 -14.14
C MET A 204 -5.42 12.71 -14.50
N TYR A 205 -4.54 11.76 -14.19
CA TYR A 205 -4.72 10.35 -14.51
C TYR A 205 -5.75 9.64 -13.64
N HIS A 206 -5.99 10.12 -12.42
CA HIS A 206 -6.89 9.51 -11.43
C HIS A 206 -7.27 10.50 -10.32
N CYS A 207 -8.37 10.23 -9.62
CA CYS A 207 -8.92 11.12 -8.58
C CYS A 207 -8.28 10.97 -7.19
N HIS A 208 -7.14 10.30 -7.04
CA HIS A 208 -6.51 10.01 -5.74
C HIS A 208 -7.40 9.26 -4.73
N ASN A 209 -8.37 8.49 -5.22
CA ASN A 209 -9.20 7.60 -4.42
C ASN A 209 -9.52 6.34 -5.22
N LEU A 210 -9.14 5.17 -4.71
CA LEU A 210 -9.29 3.88 -5.39
C LEU A 210 -10.75 3.58 -5.76
N LEU A 211 -11.66 3.72 -4.80
CA LEU A 211 -13.06 3.33 -5.00
C LEU A 211 -13.78 4.30 -5.93
N LEU A 212 -13.55 5.58 -5.74
CA LEU A 212 -14.16 6.62 -6.60
C LEU A 212 -13.60 6.54 -8.01
N ASN A 213 -12.31 6.27 -8.19
CA ASN A 213 -11.74 6.13 -9.54
C ASN A 213 -12.33 4.93 -10.27
N ILE A 214 -12.45 3.78 -9.59
CA ILE A 214 -13.11 2.60 -10.18
C ILE A 214 -14.57 2.93 -10.54
N THR A 215 -15.28 3.67 -9.69
CA THR A 215 -16.66 4.06 -9.96
C THR A 215 -16.74 5.04 -11.13
N ALA A 216 -15.87 6.02 -11.22
CA ALA A 216 -15.85 6.98 -12.32
C ALA A 216 -15.54 6.31 -13.66
N GLU A 217 -14.59 5.35 -13.67
CA GLU A 217 -14.19 4.69 -14.92
C GLU A 217 -15.11 3.53 -15.33
N LEU A 218 -15.49 2.67 -14.38
CA LEU A 218 -16.23 1.44 -14.64
C LEU A 218 -17.71 1.50 -14.21
N GLY A 219 -18.15 2.62 -13.66
CA GLY A 219 -19.52 2.78 -13.15
C GLY A 219 -19.77 2.01 -11.84
N TRP A 220 -20.98 2.12 -11.32
CA TRP A 220 -21.40 1.42 -10.10
C TRP A 220 -21.35 -0.10 -10.22
N HIS A 221 -21.64 -0.64 -11.40
CA HIS A 221 -21.54 -2.08 -11.65
C HIS A 221 -20.09 -2.58 -11.62
N GLY A 222 -19.14 -1.79 -12.17
CA GLY A 222 -17.73 -2.14 -12.10
C GLY A 222 -17.20 -2.12 -10.66
N LEU A 223 -17.60 -1.13 -9.86
CA LEU A 223 -17.29 -1.10 -8.43
C LEU A 223 -17.87 -2.32 -7.70
N ALA A 224 -19.13 -2.69 -7.97
CA ALA A 224 -19.77 -3.84 -7.35
C ALA A 224 -19.03 -5.15 -7.67
N VAL A 225 -18.65 -5.37 -8.93
CA VAL A 225 -17.86 -6.54 -9.35
C VAL A 225 -16.49 -6.54 -8.70
N PHE A 226 -15.78 -5.40 -8.67
CA PHE A 226 -14.48 -5.28 -8.02
C PHE A 226 -14.55 -5.64 -6.54
N LEU A 227 -15.51 -5.07 -5.81
CA LEU A 227 -15.70 -5.34 -4.39
C LEU A 227 -16.06 -6.79 -4.11
N LEU A 228 -16.92 -7.39 -4.94
CA LEU A 228 -17.29 -8.82 -4.82
C LEU A 228 -16.07 -9.71 -5.03
N LEU A 229 -15.29 -9.48 -6.09
CA LEU A 229 -14.06 -10.25 -6.36
C LEU A 229 -13.06 -10.09 -5.21
N TRP A 230 -12.81 -8.86 -4.76
CA TRP A 230 -11.88 -8.60 -3.67
C TRP A 230 -12.35 -9.23 -2.37
N PHE A 231 -13.64 -9.16 -2.04
CA PHE A 231 -14.22 -9.85 -0.90
C PHE A 231 -14.01 -11.37 -0.96
N CYS A 232 -14.23 -12.01 -2.13
CA CYS A 232 -13.97 -13.44 -2.33
C CYS A 232 -12.50 -13.79 -2.07
N ILE A 233 -11.56 -12.94 -2.51
CA ILE A 233 -10.13 -13.16 -2.31
C ILE A 233 -9.77 -12.98 -0.82
N ILE A 234 -10.29 -11.94 -0.16
CA ILE A 234 -10.12 -11.71 1.28
C ILE A 234 -10.66 -12.90 2.08
N TRP A 235 -11.83 -13.42 1.70
CA TRP A 235 -12.41 -14.61 2.33
C TRP A 235 -11.47 -15.82 2.23
N LYS A 236 -10.90 -16.06 1.03
CA LYS A 236 -9.92 -17.13 0.83
C LYS A 236 -8.62 -16.92 1.59
N ALA A 237 -8.16 -15.69 1.71
CA ALA A 237 -7.02 -15.35 2.55
C ALA A 237 -7.30 -15.60 4.04
N ALA A 238 -8.50 -15.29 4.53
CA ALA A 238 -8.93 -15.58 5.89
C ALA A 238 -9.03 -17.08 6.18
N GLU A 239 -9.53 -17.85 5.21
CA GLU A 239 -9.54 -19.32 5.26
C GLU A 239 -8.11 -19.88 5.39
N LEU A 240 -7.17 -19.41 4.54
CA LEU A 240 -5.76 -19.80 4.62
C LEU A 240 -5.13 -19.37 5.95
N ALA A 241 -5.37 -18.14 6.40
CA ALA A 241 -4.81 -17.61 7.65
C ALA A 241 -5.19 -18.45 8.88
N ARG A 242 -6.38 -19.04 8.86
CA ARG A 242 -6.95 -19.83 9.98
C ARG A 242 -6.72 -21.32 9.82
N PHE A 243 -6.90 -21.87 8.62
CA PHE A 243 -6.97 -23.31 8.36
C PHE A 243 -5.89 -23.81 7.40
N GLY A 244 -4.90 -22.98 7.05
CA GLY A 244 -3.78 -23.40 6.20
C GLY A 244 -3.02 -24.59 6.81
N LYS A 245 -2.75 -25.62 6.00
CA LYS A 245 -2.07 -26.86 6.43
C LYS A 245 -0.58 -26.66 6.72
N SER A 246 0.03 -25.61 6.18
CA SER A 246 1.40 -25.22 6.50
C SER A 246 1.44 -23.84 7.13
N ARG A 247 2.49 -23.56 7.92
CA ARG A 247 2.72 -22.25 8.51
C ARG A 247 2.92 -21.19 7.45
N TRP A 248 3.54 -21.55 6.34
CA TRP A 248 3.73 -20.64 5.22
C TRP A 248 2.37 -20.20 4.65
N LEU A 249 1.44 -21.12 4.39
CA LEU A 249 0.09 -20.80 3.93
C LEU A 249 -0.66 -19.91 4.92
N GLN A 250 -0.57 -20.21 6.22
CA GLN A 250 -1.17 -19.38 7.26
C GLN A 250 -0.55 -17.97 7.28
N GLY A 251 0.78 -17.88 7.24
CA GLY A 251 1.52 -16.62 7.22
C GLY A 251 1.19 -15.77 5.99
N PHE A 252 1.15 -16.41 4.82
CA PHE A 252 0.80 -15.74 3.57
C PHE A 252 -0.63 -15.19 3.60
N GLY A 253 -1.62 -15.98 4.07
CA GLY A 253 -3.00 -15.53 4.26
C GLY A 253 -3.11 -14.35 5.24
N ARG A 254 -2.42 -14.41 6.39
CA ARG A 254 -2.38 -13.31 7.38
C ARG A 254 -1.76 -12.04 6.79
N GLY A 255 -0.65 -12.18 6.06
CA GLY A 255 0.03 -11.05 5.42
C GLY A 255 -0.85 -10.40 4.35
N TYR A 256 -1.55 -11.19 3.54
CA TYR A 256 -2.46 -10.67 2.54
C TYR A 256 -3.67 -9.93 3.14
N LEU A 257 -4.22 -10.40 4.27
CA LEU A 257 -5.28 -9.70 5.00
C LEU A 257 -4.80 -8.33 5.51
N MET A 258 -3.60 -8.28 6.08
CA MET A 258 -2.98 -7.03 6.50
C MET A 258 -2.75 -6.10 5.31
N ALA A 259 -2.23 -6.61 4.19
CA ALA A 259 -2.04 -5.85 2.96
C ALA A 259 -3.36 -5.29 2.42
N SER A 260 -4.42 -6.10 2.39
CA SER A 260 -5.75 -5.67 1.94
C SER A 260 -6.31 -4.53 2.79
N ALA A 261 -6.12 -4.58 4.11
CA ALA A 261 -6.49 -3.46 4.99
C ALA A 261 -5.67 -2.19 4.68
N GLY A 262 -4.36 -2.33 4.48
CA GLY A 262 -3.49 -1.23 4.07
C GLY A 262 -3.87 -0.64 2.71
N ILE A 263 -4.19 -1.50 1.73
CA ILE A 263 -4.65 -1.09 0.39
C ILE A 263 -5.96 -0.30 0.49
N LEU A 264 -6.91 -0.76 1.30
CA LEU A 264 -8.18 -0.06 1.47
C LEU A 264 -7.96 1.34 2.07
N VAL A 265 -7.21 1.42 3.15
CA VAL A 265 -6.94 2.70 3.83
C VAL A 265 -6.12 3.64 2.97
N GLY A 266 -5.03 3.16 2.36
CA GLY A 266 -4.21 3.95 1.44
C GLY A 266 -5.00 4.40 0.21
N GLY A 267 -5.87 3.52 -0.30
CA GLY A 267 -6.75 3.77 -1.43
C GLY A 267 -7.81 4.86 -1.20
N LEU A 268 -8.12 5.22 0.04
CA LEU A 268 -8.97 6.36 0.34
C LEU A 268 -8.29 7.71 0.09
N THR A 269 -6.96 7.72 0.09
CA THR A 269 -6.14 8.95 -0.05
C THR A 269 -5.31 8.99 -1.32
N ASP A 270 -5.13 7.85 -1.98
CA ASP A 270 -4.41 7.76 -3.25
C ASP A 270 -4.78 6.48 -4.01
N HIS A 271 -4.79 6.55 -5.34
CA HIS A 271 -5.06 5.41 -6.21
C HIS A 271 -3.77 4.88 -6.84
N VAL A 272 -2.84 4.36 -6.02
CA VAL A 272 -1.53 3.88 -6.51
C VAL A 272 -1.63 2.68 -7.49
N TYR A 273 -2.77 1.99 -7.51
CA TYR A 273 -3.02 0.83 -8.38
C TYR A 273 -3.43 1.19 -9.80
N PHE A 274 -3.55 2.49 -10.15
CA PHE A 274 -3.59 2.92 -11.54
C PHE A 274 -2.24 2.65 -12.24
N ASN A 275 -1.16 2.64 -11.48
CA ASN A 275 0.16 2.30 -11.99
C ASN A 275 0.23 0.82 -12.37
N MET A 276 0.74 0.52 -13.58
CA MET A 276 0.75 -0.83 -14.13
C MET A 276 1.48 -1.83 -13.23
N GLN A 277 2.64 -1.45 -12.67
CA GLN A 277 3.41 -2.36 -11.81
C GLN A 277 2.62 -2.71 -10.54
N MET A 278 1.97 -1.74 -9.92
CA MET A 278 1.17 -1.96 -8.72
C MET A 278 -0.12 -2.73 -9.03
N GLY A 279 -0.77 -2.45 -10.14
CA GLY A 279 -1.93 -3.20 -10.62
C GLY A 279 -1.58 -4.68 -10.86
N LEU A 280 -0.47 -4.95 -11.55
CA LEU A 280 0.01 -6.32 -11.79
C LEU A 280 0.34 -7.03 -10.47
N LEU A 281 0.99 -6.37 -9.51
CA LEU A 281 1.29 -6.95 -8.20
C LEU A 281 0.02 -7.25 -7.41
N PHE A 282 -0.96 -6.35 -7.42
CA PHE A 282 -2.26 -6.58 -6.77
C PHE A 282 -2.92 -7.86 -7.26
N TRP A 283 -3.06 -8.00 -8.58
CA TRP A 283 -3.69 -9.18 -9.19
C TRP A 283 -2.84 -10.43 -9.04
N LEU A 284 -1.51 -10.34 -9.13
CA LEU A 284 -0.62 -11.47 -8.88
C LEU A 284 -0.83 -12.06 -7.49
N PHE A 285 -0.82 -11.23 -6.44
CA PHE A 285 -1.03 -11.72 -5.07
C PHE A 285 -2.46 -12.20 -4.85
N ALA A 286 -3.45 -11.59 -5.49
CA ALA A 286 -4.83 -12.06 -5.49
C ALA A 286 -4.94 -13.48 -6.09
N ILE A 287 -4.34 -13.71 -7.25
CA ILE A 287 -4.30 -15.03 -7.90
C ILE A 287 -3.53 -16.03 -7.03
N LEU A 288 -2.39 -15.65 -6.46
CA LEU A 288 -1.63 -16.53 -5.57
C LEU A 288 -2.45 -16.98 -4.34
N ILE A 289 -3.27 -16.11 -3.75
CA ILE A 289 -4.18 -16.50 -2.66
C ILE A 289 -5.18 -17.57 -3.15
N MET A 290 -5.75 -17.40 -4.33
CA MET A 290 -6.71 -18.37 -4.90
C MET A 290 -6.03 -19.71 -5.17
N VAL A 291 -4.84 -19.71 -5.77
CA VAL A 291 -4.04 -20.92 -6.05
C VAL A 291 -3.66 -21.64 -4.73
N CYS A 292 -3.18 -20.88 -3.74
CA CYS A 292 -2.82 -21.43 -2.43
C CYS A 292 -4.03 -22.01 -1.70
N SER A 293 -5.20 -21.38 -1.80
CA SER A 293 -6.45 -21.91 -1.22
C SER A 293 -6.86 -23.22 -1.86
N GLU A 294 -6.79 -23.33 -3.19
CA GLU A 294 -7.08 -24.57 -3.89
C GLU A 294 -6.07 -25.68 -3.56
N PHE A 295 -4.77 -25.34 -3.48
CA PHE A 295 -3.73 -26.28 -3.05
C PHE A 295 -3.99 -26.79 -1.62
N ASN A 296 -4.33 -25.88 -0.70
CA ASN A 296 -4.68 -26.23 0.69
C ASN A 296 -5.88 -27.20 0.75
N ARG A 297 -6.89 -26.99 -0.10
CA ARG A 297 -8.07 -27.86 -0.22
C ARG A 297 -7.70 -29.27 -0.65
N LYS A 298 -6.78 -29.40 -1.62
CA LYS A 298 -6.28 -30.71 -2.08
C LYS A 298 -5.52 -31.46 -0.98
N LEU A 299 -4.68 -30.74 -0.21
CA LEU A 299 -3.98 -31.31 0.94
C LEU A 299 -4.92 -31.76 2.07
N THR A 300 -6.14 -31.26 2.12
CA THR A 300 -7.14 -31.64 3.14
C THR A 300 -7.89 -32.90 2.75
N LYS A 301 -7.96 -33.20 1.45
CA LYS A 301 -8.67 -34.38 0.92
C LYS A 301 -7.76 -35.62 0.75
N ALA A 302 -6.45 -35.42 0.75
CA ALA A 302 -5.43 -36.48 0.75
C ALA A 302 -5.07 -36.89 2.18
#